data_969f4f28585bcc9348d8c948ebfa555f
#
_entry.id   969f4f28585bcc9348d8c948ebfa555f
#
_cell.length_a   1.000
_cell.length_b   1.000
_cell.length_c   1.000
_cell.angle_alpha   90.00
_cell.angle_beta   90.00
_cell.angle_gamma   90.00
#
_symmetry.space_group_name_H-M   'P 1'
#
loop_
_entity.id
_entity.type
_entity.pdbx_description
1 polymer ?
#
loop_
_entity_poly.entity_id
_entity_poly.type
_entity_poly.pdbx_seq_one_letter_code
_entity_poly.pdbx_strand_id
1 'polypeptide(L)'
;MLICALFVAVLGSAFAQQTTAFAGKPAILTAIGQSADFEMVKVLLTRNKIPFKAETLIKAEGLDSASQTLVLVVGASTKGLGAAGISIEAELARTKALLKRAKELKMSVITVHVGGAARRGAMSESLIEPCMASSDYAIVVASGNEDGFFTKLAAKANIGLTSVERISAVGAPLAAAFK
;
A
#
# COMPACT_ATOMS: atom_id res chain seq x y z
N MET A 1 34.22 -48.68 0.57
CA MET A 1 34.33 -47.24 0.88
C MET A 1 32.97 -46.61 0.53
N LEU A 2 32.15 -46.38 1.52
CA LEU A 2 30.78 -45.84 1.35
C LEU A 2 30.84 -44.36 1.65
N ILE A 3 30.62 -43.51 0.65
CA ILE A 3 30.61 -42.04 0.81
C ILE A 3 29.16 -41.67 1.12
N CYS A 4 28.88 -41.30 2.36
CA CYS A 4 27.61 -40.76 2.82
C CYS A 4 27.55 -39.26 2.46
N ALA A 5 26.77 -38.90 1.44
CA ALA A 5 26.54 -37.51 1.11
C ALA A 5 25.53 -36.92 2.07
N LEU A 6 25.99 -36.01 2.93
CA LEU A 6 25.12 -35.24 3.87
C LEU A 6 24.41 -34.12 3.09
N PHE A 7 23.11 -34.30 2.88
CA PHE A 7 22.25 -33.24 2.32
C PHE A 7 21.90 -32.28 3.45
N VAL A 8 22.53 -31.12 3.50
CA VAL A 8 22.14 -30.04 4.40
C VAL A 8 20.96 -29.27 3.75
N ALA A 9 19.75 -29.54 4.22
CA ALA A 9 18.58 -28.73 3.88
C ALA A 9 18.69 -27.38 4.59
N VAL A 10 19.00 -26.33 3.85
CA VAL A 10 18.90 -24.94 4.34
C VAL A 10 17.41 -24.58 4.38
N LEU A 11 16.81 -24.70 5.56
CA LEU A 11 15.49 -24.14 5.86
C LEU A 11 15.64 -22.63 5.86
N GLY A 12 15.29 -22.00 4.74
CA GLY A 12 15.14 -20.55 4.65
C GLY A 12 13.99 -20.08 5.54
N SER A 13 14.29 -19.68 6.76
CA SER A 13 13.34 -18.98 7.61
C SER A 13 13.01 -17.65 6.96
N ALA A 14 11.80 -17.52 6.42
CA ALA A 14 11.23 -16.23 6.04
C ALA A 14 11.07 -15.41 7.32
N PHE A 15 12.05 -14.57 7.64
CA PHE A 15 11.92 -13.56 8.66
C PHE A 15 10.83 -12.58 8.20
N ALA A 16 9.63 -12.70 8.75
CA ALA A 16 8.68 -11.61 8.73
C ALA A 16 9.35 -10.43 9.46
N GLN A 17 9.79 -9.45 8.69
CA GLN A 17 10.41 -8.24 9.23
C GLN A 17 9.34 -7.54 10.07
N GLN A 18 9.49 -7.62 11.39
CA GLN A 18 8.56 -7.03 12.33
C GLN A 18 8.64 -5.50 12.17
N THR A 19 7.61 -4.93 11.57
CA THR A 19 7.54 -3.48 11.32
C THR A 19 7.50 -2.77 12.66
N THR A 20 8.55 -2.04 13.01
CA THR A 20 8.52 -1.14 14.18
C THR A 20 7.50 -0.05 13.89
N ALA A 21 6.60 0.25 14.84
CA ALA A 21 5.60 1.29 14.68
C ALA A 21 6.25 2.64 14.37
N PHE A 22 5.89 3.24 13.23
CA PHE A 22 6.46 4.50 12.74
C PHE A 22 5.40 5.53 12.37
N ALA A 23 4.22 5.08 11.94
CA ALA A 23 3.12 5.91 11.45
C ALA A 23 2.40 6.62 12.61
N GLY A 24 2.21 7.91 12.49
CA GLY A 24 1.47 8.71 13.49
C GLY A 24 -0.03 8.73 13.21
N LYS A 25 -0.81 9.11 14.21
CA LYS A 25 -2.27 9.28 14.13
C LYS A 25 -2.65 10.76 14.22
N PRO A 26 -3.77 11.18 13.62
CA PRO A 26 -4.67 10.43 12.75
C PRO A 26 -4.11 10.22 11.33
N ALA A 27 -4.75 9.30 10.58
CA ALA A 27 -4.42 9.06 9.19
C ALA A 27 -5.44 9.72 8.24
N ILE A 28 -5.02 9.95 6.99
CA ILE A 28 -5.91 10.15 5.85
C ILE A 28 -5.89 8.88 5.02
N LEU A 29 -7.07 8.34 4.71
CA LEU A 29 -7.26 7.22 3.81
C LEU A 29 -7.80 7.73 2.48
N THR A 30 -7.12 7.42 1.37
CA THR A 30 -7.58 7.79 0.03
C THR A 30 -7.43 6.64 -0.96
N ALA A 31 -8.28 6.64 -2.00
CA ALA A 31 -8.17 5.73 -3.12
C ALA A 31 -7.19 6.29 -4.16
N ILE A 32 -6.40 5.41 -4.76
CA ILE A 32 -5.58 5.68 -5.93
C ILE A 32 -5.99 4.71 -7.04
N GLY A 33 -6.69 5.23 -8.05
CA GLY A 33 -7.29 4.44 -9.12
C GLY A 33 -8.76 4.09 -8.91
N GLN A 34 -9.38 4.60 -7.84
CA GLN A 34 -10.83 4.59 -7.57
C GLN A 34 -11.45 3.18 -7.54
N SER A 35 -10.72 2.18 -7.06
CA SER A 35 -11.28 0.85 -6.87
C SER A 35 -12.11 0.73 -5.59
N ALA A 36 -13.04 -0.23 -5.55
CA ALA A 36 -13.83 -0.56 -4.37
C ALA A 36 -12.99 -1.10 -3.20
N ASP A 37 -11.72 -1.42 -3.43
CA ASP A 37 -10.76 -1.88 -2.42
C ASP A 37 -10.61 -0.87 -1.28
N PHE A 38 -10.86 0.41 -1.56
CA PHE A 38 -10.90 1.48 -0.56
C PHE A 38 -11.82 1.16 0.62
N GLU A 39 -13.04 0.67 0.36
CA GLU A 39 -13.99 0.35 1.43
C GLU A 39 -13.50 -0.83 2.29
N MET A 40 -12.77 -1.78 1.70
CA MET A 40 -12.18 -2.89 2.45
C MET A 40 -11.12 -2.39 3.44
N VAL A 41 -10.21 -1.53 3.01
CA VAL A 41 -9.17 -0.98 3.88
C VAL A 41 -9.76 -0.05 4.94
N LYS A 42 -10.80 0.73 4.60
CA LYS A 42 -11.56 1.56 5.54
C LYS A 42 -12.13 0.72 6.70
N VAL A 43 -12.73 -0.44 6.38
CA VAL A 43 -13.23 -1.37 7.40
C VAL A 43 -12.08 -1.90 8.28
N LEU A 44 -10.92 -2.19 7.70
CA LEU A 44 -9.76 -2.68 8.46
C LEU A 44 -9.21 -1.63 9.42
N LEU A 45 -9.10 -0.36 9.01
CA LEU A 45 -8.71 0.74 9.91
C LEU A 45 -9.72 0.90 11.06
N THR A 46 -11.02 0.86 10.74
CA THR A 46 -12.09 0.97 11.75
C THR A 46 -12.02 -0.16 12.78
N ARG A 47 -11.87 -1.42 12.32
CA ARG A 47 -11.76 -2.60 13.21
C ARG A 47 -10.54 -2.53 14.13
N ASN A 48 -9.45 -1.97 13.64
CA ASN A 48 -8.22 -1.79 14.41
C ASN A 48 -8.20 -0.49 15.24
N LYS A 49 -9.31 0.25 15.29
CA LYS A 49 -9.47 1.49 16.07
C LYS A 49 -8.41 2.56 15.74
N ILE A 50 -7.95 2.60 14.51
CA ILE A 50 -7.04 3.63 14.03
C ILE A 50 -7.89 4.84 13.64
N PRO A 51 -7.67 6.03 14.22
CA PRO A 51 -8.41 7.23 13.83
C PRO A 51 -7.96 7.70 12.44
N PHE A 52 -8.93 7.94 11.55
CA PHE A 52 -8.67 8.40 10.20
C PHE A 52 -9.81 9.25 9.62
N LYS A 53 -9.48 10.10 8.65
CA LYS A 53 -10.40 10.72 7.72
C LYS A 53 -10.37 9.93 6.40
N ALA A 54 -11.54 9.55 5.88
CA ALA A 54 -11.66 8.83 4.62
C ALA A 54 -12.17 9.76 3.52
N GLU A 55 -11.41 9.92 2.43
CA GLU A 55 -11.77 10.76 1.30
C GLU A 55 -11.15 10.22 0.02
N THR A 56 -11.99 9.61 -0.85
CA THR A 56 -11.52 8.89 -2.04
C THR A 56 -10.81 9.77 -3.05
N LEU A 57 -11.22 11.02 -3.18
CA LEU A 57 -10.72 12.00 -4.14
C LEU A 57 -10.04 13.21 -3.49
N ILE A 58 -9.49 13.04 -2.27
CA ILE A 58 -8.76 14.14 -1.63
C ILE A 58 -7.70 14.69 -2.57
N LYS A 59 -7.60 16.00 -2.62
CA LYS A 59 -6.55 16.70 -3.38
C LYS A 59 -5.40 17.08 -2.46
N ALA A 60 -4.27 17.46 -3.03
CA ALA A 60 -3.07 17.84 -2.27
C ALA A 60 -3.34 18.98 -1.26
N GLU A 61 -4.20 19.94 -1.63
CA GLU A 61 -4.59 21.06 -0.79
C GLU A 61 -5.43 20.64 0.43
N GLY A 62 -6.06 19.46 0.37
CA GLY A 62 -6.81 18.88 1.49
C GLY A 62 -5.93 18.14 2.51
N LEU A 63 -4.63 17.98 2.23
CA LEU A 63 -3.67 17.46 3.20
C LEU A 63 -3.15 18.59 4.08
N ASP A 64 -3.28 18.42 5.39
CA ASP A 64 -2.81 19.36 6.41
C ASP A 64 -1.92 18.68 7.45
N SER A 65 -1.32 19.48 8.32
CA SER A 65 -0.44 18.99 9.38
C SER A 65 -1.17 18.33 10.56
N ALA A 66 -2.50 18.36 10.59
CA ALA A 66 -3.28 17.67 11.61
C ALA A 66 -3.27 16.16 11.42
N SER A 67 -3.03 15.69 10.18
CA SER A 67 -2.90 14.28 9.84
C SER A 67 -1.43 13.89 9.69
N GLN A 68 -1.02 12.79 10.33
CA GLN A 68 0.39 12.38 10.38
C GLN A 68 0.72 11.26 9.39
N THR A 69 -0.29 10.58 8.84
CA THR A 69 -0.10 9.45 7.93
C THR A 69 -1.05 9.54 6.75
N LEU A 70 -0.55 9.24 5.56
CA LEU A 70 -1.33 9.07 4.33
C LEU A 70 -1.36 7.58 3.98
N VAL A 71 -2.55 6.98 3.99
CA VAL A 71 -2.78 5.60 3.57
C VAL A 71 -3.38 5.60 2.17
N LEU A 72 -2.64 5.04 1.22
CA LEU A 72 -2.99 4.97 -0.20
C LEU A 72 -3.50 3.57 -0.52
N VAL A 73 -4.78 3.44 -0.88
CA VAL A 73 -5.33 2.18 -1.40
C VAL A 73 -5.20 2.20 -2.91
N VAL A 74 -4.24 1.41 -3.43
CA VAL A 74 -3.84 1.51 -4.83
C VAL A 74 -4.37 0.35 -5.66
N GLY A 75 -5.07 0.69 -6.73
CA GLY A 75 -5.59 -0.25 -7.71
C GLY A 75 -6.59 0.45 -8.63
N ALA A 76 -6.34 0.42 -9.95
CA ALA A 76 -7.19 1.10 -10.91
C ALA A 76 -8.50 0.33 -11.17
N SER A 77 -9.58 1.10 -11.31
CA SER A 77 -10.88 0.62 -11.74
C SER A 77 -11.44 1.54 -12.81
N THR A 78 -11.55 1.07 -14.04
CA THR A 78 -12.16 1.85 -15.13
C THR A 78 -13.56 2.31 -14.77
N LYS A 79 -14.37 1.44 -14.14
CA LYS A 79 -15.70 1.79 -13.65
C LYS A 79 -15.64 2.86 -12.55
N GLY A 80 -14.69 2.73 -11.61
CA GLY A 80 -14.53 3.69 -10.52
C GLY A 80 -14.05 5.06 -11.00
N LEU A 81 -13.06 5.10 -11.90
CA LEU A 81 -12.60 6.33 -12.53
C LEU A 81 -13.72 7.02 -13.31
N GLY A 82 -14.48 6.24 -14.11
CA GLY A 82 -15.65 6.77 -14.84
C GLY A 82 -16.73 7.32 -13.91
N ALA A 83 -17.05 6.63 -12.82
CA ALA A 83 -18.02 7.12 -11.83
C ALA A 83 -17.53 8.39 -11.10
N ALA A 84 -16.22 8.53 -10.91
CA ALA A 84 -15.61 9.73 -10.35
C ALA A 84 -15.44 10.87 -11.37
N GLY A 85 -15.71 10.64 -12.65
CA GLY A 85 -15.58 11.63 -13.72
C GLY A 85 -14.13 12.05 -14.00
N ILE A 86 -13.14 11.16 -13.75
CA ILE A 86 -11.72 11.45 -13.93
C ILE A 86 -11.04 10.47 -14.87
N SER A 87 -10.05 10.95 -15.63
CA SER A 87 -9.20 10.10 -16.46
C SER A 87 -8.06 9.50 -15.64
N ILE A 88 -7.39 8.48 -16.20
CA ILE A 88 -6.20 7.89 -15.56
C ILE A 88 -5.04 8.89 -15.47
N GLU A 89 -4.90 9.79 -16.45
CA GLU A 89 -3.88 10.84 -16.46
C GLU A 89 -4.14 11.86 -15.34
N ALA A 90 -5.41 12.27 -15.14
CA ALA A 90 -5.82 13.15 -14.05
C ALA A 90 -5.59 12.49 -12.69
N GLU A 91 -5.89 11.20 -12.56
CA GLU A 91 -5.63 10.42 -11.35
C GLU A 91 -4.13 10.29 -11.06
N LEU A 92 -3.32 10.06 -12.07
CA LEU A 92 -1.86 10.03 -11.93
C LEU A 92 -1.30 11.40 -11.51
N ALA A 93 -1.82 12.48 -12.08
CA ALA A 93 -1.44 13.84 -11.69
C ALA A 93 -1.81 14.14 -10.24
N ARG A 94 -3.04 13.77 -9.82
CA ARG A 94 -3.52 13.88 -8.44
C ARG A 94 -2.63 13.08 -7.49
N THR A 95 -2.31 11.84 -7.86
CA THR A 95 -1.44 10.96 -7.06
C THR A 95 -0.09 11.61 -6.82
N LYS A 96 0.57 12.10 -7.87
CA LYS A 96 1.87 12.78 -7.75
C LYS A 96 1.81 14.04 -6.89
N ALA A 97 0.75 14.83 -7.00
CA ALA A 97 0.53 16.01 -6.17
C ALA A 97 0.35 15.66 -4.70
N LEU A 98 -0.44 14.61 -4.39
CA LEU A 98 -0.62 14.10 -3.03
C LEU A 98 0.71 13.64 -2.41
N LEU A 99 1.50 12.84 -3.14
CA LEU A 99 2.79 12.34 -2.67
C LEU A 99 3.79 13.48 -2.41
N LYS A 100 3.84 14.47 -3.29
CA LYS A 100 4.66 15.68 -3.09
C LYS A 100 4.23 16.42 -1.81
N ARG A 101 2.93 16.64 -1.64
CA ARG A 101 2.39 17.35 -0.47
C ARG A 101 2.61 16.57 0.83
N ALA A 102 2.41 15.26 0.82
CA ALA A 102 2.69 14.41 1.99
C ALA A 102 4.17 14.51 2.41
N LYS A 103 5.10 14.52 1.46
CA LYS A 103 6.53 14.73 1.72
C LYS A 103 6.82 16.11 2.33
N GLU A 104 6.20 17.18 1.81
CA GLU A 104 6.34 18.54 2.35
C GLU A 104 5.85 18.62 3.80
N LEU A 105 4.75 17.93 4.12
CA LEU A 105 4.16 17.84 5.45
C LEU A 105 4.86 16.81 6.36
N LYS A 106 5.84 16.07 5.85
CA LYS A 106 6.55 14.99 6.56
C LYS A 106 5.60 13.91 7.09
N MET A 107 4.53 13.64 6.35
CA MET A 107 3.60 12.55 6.65
C MET A 107 4.26 11.20 6.37
N SER A 108 3.98 10.21 7.21
CA SER A 108 4.27 8.82 6.85
C SER A 108 3.34 8.38 5.72
N VAL A 109 3.87 7.63 4.75
CA VAL A 109 3.08 7.13 3.60
C VAL A 109 3.05 5.60 3.61
N ILE A 110 1.84 5.04 3.62
CA ILE A 110 1.63 3.59 3.57
C ILE A 110 0.85 3.25 2.30
N THR A 111 1.42 2.42 1.43
CA THR A 111 0.73 1.88 0.26
C THR A 111 0.11 0.54 0.57
N VAL A 112 -1.17 0.38 0.25
CA VAL A 112 -1.94 -0.85 0.47
C VAL A 112 -2.55 -1.31 -0.86
N HIS A 113 -2.25 -2.54 -1.30
CA HIS A 113 -2.82 -3.16 -2.48
C HIS A 113 -3.52 -4.46 -2.10
N VAL A 114 -4.85 -4.44 -2.07
CA VAL A 114 -5.66 -5.57 -1.64
C VAL A 114 -6.43 -6.26 -2.77
N GLY A 115 -6.44 -5.68 -3.96
CA GLY A 115 -7.19 -6.21 -5.10
C GLY A 115 -6.55 -7.41 -5.78
N GLY A 116 -5.35 -7.81 -5.35
CA GLY A 116 -4.64 -8.97 -5.89
C GLY A 116 -4.40 -8.87 -7.40
N ALA A 117 -4.31 -10.03 -8.08
CA ALA A 117 -4.09 -10.09 -9.53
C ALA A 117 -5.15 -9.34 -10.35
N ALA A 118 -6.40 -9.31 -9.87
CA ALA A 118 -7.52 -8.62 -10.56
C ALA A 118 -7.34 -7.08 -10.63
N ARG A 119 -6.46 -6.52 -9.84
CA ARG A 119 -6.14 -5.07 -9.81
C ARG A 119 -4.70 -4.78 -10.27
N ARG A 120 -4.11 -5.69 -11.05
CA ARG A 120 -2.83 -5.51 -11.73
C ARG A 120 -3.06 -5.09 -13.19
N GLY A 121 -1.99 -4.83 -13.91
CA GLY A 121 -1.98 -4.39 -15.30
C GLY A 121 -1.58 -2.92 -15.47
N ALA A 122 -1.29 -2.51 -16.71
CA ALA A 122 -0.62 -1.25 -17.05
C ALA A 122 -1.23 -0.01 -16.37
N MET A 123 -2.57 0.06 -16.31
CA MET A 123 -3.27 1.18 -15.68
C MET A 123 -3.01 1.25 -14.16
N SER A 124 -3.08 0.12 -13.46
CA SER A 124 -2.78 0.06 -12.03
C SER A 124 -1.30 0.28 -11.75
N GLU A 125 -0.44 -0.31 -12.56
CA GLU A 125 1.01 -0.24 -12.39
C GLU A 125 1.55 1.18 -12.55
N SER A 126 0.98 1.97 -13.48
CA SER A 126 1.31 3.40 -13.62
C SER A 126 1.02 4.23 -12.36
N LEU A 127 0.06 3.81 -11.54
CA LEU A 127 -0.27 4.42 -10.24
C LEU A 127 0.51 3.81 -9.08
N ILE A 128 0.74 2.48 -9.12
CA ILE A 128 1.48 1.76 -8.08
C ILE A 128 2.94 2.23 -8.00
N GLU A 129 3.61 2.40 -9.14
CA GLU A 129 5.03 2.77 -9.19
C GLU A 129 5.34 4.06 -8.41
N PRO A 130 4.68 5.22 -8.64
CA PRO A 130 4.94 6.43 -7.88
C PRO A 130 4.55 6.30 -6.41
N CYS A 131 3.50 5.54 -6.08
CA CYS A 131 3.11 5.28 -4.69
C CYS A 131 4.21 4.51 -3.95
N MET A 132 4.67 3.40 -4.52
CA MET A 132 5.74 2.59 -3.93
C MET A 132 7.04 3.37 -3.76
N ALA A 133 7.40 4.20 -4.76
CA ALA A 133 8.61 5.02 -4.72
C ALA A 133 8.60 6.11 -3.63
N SER A 134 7.43 6.46 -3.10
CA SER A 134 7.23 7.53 -2.11
C SER A 134 6.71 7.02 -0.77
N SER A 135 6.55 5.71 -0.61
CA SER A 135 6.06 5.10 0.63
C SER A 135 7.20 4.81 1.61
N ASP A 136 6.85 4.75 2.89
CA ASP A 136 7.70 4.23 3.96
C ASP A 136 7.46 2.73 4.18
N TYR A 137 6.28 2.24 3.78
CA TYR A 137 5.89 0.85 3.95
C TYR A 137 4.80 0.45 2.95
N ALA A 138 4.78 -0.81 2.57
CA ALA A 138 3.75 -1.36 1.71
C ALA A 138 3.16 -2.67 2.25
N ILE A 139 1.86 -2.87 2.04
CA ILE A 139 1.15 -4.11 2.36
C ILE A 139 0.41 -4.56 1.11
N VAL A 140 0.62 -5.79 0.68
CA VAL A 140 0.01 -6.34 -0.53
C VAL A 140 -0.62 -7.71 -0.29
N VAL A 141 -1.72 -8.00 -0.96
CA VAL A 141 -2.27 -9.35 -1.05
C VAL A 141 -1.41 -10.15 -2.02
N ALA A 142 -0.95 -11.33 -1.60
CA ALA A 142 0.06 -12.16 -2.29
C ALA A 142 -0.25 -12.41 -3.77
N SER A 143 -1.52 -12.67 -4.11
CA SER A 143 -1.93 -12.86 -5.51
C SER A 143 -1.67 -11.65 -6.42
N GLY A 144 -1.45 -10.46 -5.86
CA GLY A 144 -1.04 -9.27 -6.62
C GLY A 144 0.47 -9.16 -6.83
N ASN A 145 1.26 -10.03 -6.19
CA ASN A 145 2.73 -9.98 -6.19
C ASN A 145 3.38 -11.32 -6.61
N GLU A 146 2.66 -12.20 -7.27
CA GLU A 146 3.19 -13.52 -7.71
C GLU A 146 4.38 -13.39 -8.67
N ASP A 147 4.42 -12.34 -9.47
CA ASP A 147 5.51 -12.00 -10.38
C ASP A 147 6.67 -11.22 -9.71
N GLY A 148 6.57 -10.95 -8.41
CA GLY A 148 7.54 -10.18 -7.65
C GLY A 148 7.59 -8.69 -7.98
N PHE A 149 6.58 -8.14 -8.63
CA PHE A 149 6.52 -6.73 -9.01
C PHE A 149 6.66 -5.79 -7.80
N PHE A 150 5.83 -5.96 -6.79
CA PHE A 150 5.92 -5.15 -5.55
C PHE A 150 7.22 -5.39 -4.80
N THR A 151 7.74 -6.62 -4.80
CA THR A 151 9.02 -6.95 -4.18
C THR A 151 10.16 -6.16 -4.82
N LYS A 152 10.19 -6.09 -6.15
CA LYS A 152 11.19 -5.30 -6.90
C LYS A 152 11.07 -3.81 -6.61
N LEU A 153 9.84 -3.27 -6.56
CA LEU A 153 9.60 -1.86 -6.26
C LEU A 153 9.99 -1.52 -4.81
N ALA A 154 9.66 -2.37 -3.84
CA ALA A 154 10.03 -2.18 -2.45
C ALA A 154 11.55 -2.21 -2.26
N ALA A 155 12.25 -3.15 -2.89
CA ALA A 155 13.71 -3.20 -2.87
C ALA A 155 14.33 -1.94 -3.49
N LYS A 156 13.81 -1.46 -4.63
CA LYS A 156 14.27 -0.23 -5.29
C LYS A 156 14.06 1.02 -4.42
N ALA A 157 12.95 1.08 -3.70
CA ALA A 157 12.62 2.19 -2.82
C ALA A 157 13.24 2.04 -1.41
N ASN A 158 13.85 0.90 -1.10
CA ASN A 158 14.39 0.55 0.21
C ASN A 158 13.34 0.66 1.34
N ILE A 159 12.13 0.13 1.10
CA ILE A 159 11.02 0.15 2.05
C ILE A 159 10.63 -1.27 2.48
N GLY A 160 10.01 -1.38 3.66
CA GLY A 160 9.41 -2.63 4.11
C GLY A 160 8.20 -3.03 3.27
N LEU A 161 8.06 -4.32 2.97
CA LEU A 161 6.91 -4.91 2.28
C LEU A 161 6.40 -6.10 3.09
N THR A 162 5.11 -6.09 3.40
CA THR A 162 4.43 -7.28 3.93
C THR A 162 3.46 -7.83 2.91
N SER A 163 3.67 -9.08 2.52
CA SER A 163 2.73 -9.84 1.70
C SER A 163 1.83 -10.67 2.60
N VAL A 164 0.53 -10.61 2.36
CA VAL A 164 -0.50 -11.36 3.11
C VAL A 164 -1.35 -12.19 2.17
N GLU A 165 -1.84 -13.34 2.62
CA GLU A 165 -2.59 -14.25 1.75
C GLU A 165 -3.98 -13.73 1.36
N ARG A 166 -4.61 -12.92 2.21
CA ARG A 166 -5.99 -12.45 2.03
C ARG A 166 -6.22 -11.07 2.63
N ILE A 167 -7.25 -10.37 2.15
CA ILE A 167 -7.60 -9.00 2.56
C ILE A 167 -7.75 -8.87 4.08
N SER A 168 -8.40 -9.83 4.73
CA SER A 168 -8.61 -9.79 6.20
C SER A 168 -7.31 -9.81 7.00
N ALA A 169 -6.22 -10.34 6.44
CA ALA A 169 -4.92 -10.39 7.09
C ALA A 169 -4.14 -9.06 6.99
N VAL A 170 -4.56 -8.12 6.15
CA VAL A 170 -3.96 -6.77 6.02
C VAL A 170 -4.08 -5.96 7.32
N GLY A 171 -5.12 -6.20 8.11
CA GLY A 171 -5.40 -5.43 9.32
C GLY A 171 -4.26 -5.48 10.36
N ALA A 172 -3.65 -6.64 10.56
CA ALA A 172 -2.59 -6.82 11.55
C ALA A 172 -1.31 -6.02 11.21
N PRO A 173 -0.68 -6.17 10.02
CA PRO A 173 0.49 -5.38 9.67
C PRO A 173 0.16 -3.88 9.53
N LEU A 174 -1.05 -3.52 9.09
CA LEU A 174 -1.49 -2.13 9.04
C LEU A 174 -1.56 -1.52 10.44
N ALA A 175 -2.16 -2.22 11.41
CA ALA A 175 -2.23 -1.76 12.80
C ALA A 175 -0.83 -1.66 13.46
N ALA A 176 0.05 -2.63 13.18
CA ALA A 176 1.41 -2.65 13.71
C ALA A 176 2.28 -1.47 13.21
N ALA A 177 1.95 -0.87 12.07
CA ALA A 177 2.65 0.30 11.56
C ALA A 177 2.37 1.58 12.39
N PHE A 178 1.23 1.66 13.09
CA PHE A 178 0.82 2.85 13.84
C PHE A 178 1.29 2.84 15.30
N LYS A 179 1.82 4.01 15.74
CA LYS A 179 2.21 4.29 17.14
C LYS A 179 1.01 4.41 18.05
#